data_48226b00a9cc9a983f111ca2e8f1aff4
#
_entry.id   48226b00a9cc9a983f111ca2e8f1aff4
#
_cell.length_a   1.000
_cell.length_b   1.000
_cell.length_c   1.000
_cell.angle_alpha   90.00
_cell.angle_beta   90.00
_cell.angle_gamma   90.00
#
_symmetry.space_group_name_H-M   'P 1'
#
loop_
_entity.id
_entity.type
_entity.pdbx_description
1 polymer ?
#
loop_
_entity_poly.entity_id
_entity_poly.type
_entity_poly.pdbx_seq_one_letter_code
_entity_poly.pdbx_strand_id
1 'polypeptide(L)'
;MNRFFGLFAVFLLLPGLTLAQENAVSAAAPFDTSYPASAVISARIQRQFLDNIRWTVSAEARNGLAAAFAERPALEIWQGLVAADGLKTGNVADAITAYWVLNWVTANARYNYKVDNGPVRAQLQASMAADPNFRGLNNLQKQEMAEGYILRFLVEHAALNDAVRRKDVTALGRLALASATRFRQEMGVDLLALEPGPEGFAPKAQKVSPAGD
;
A
#
# COMPACT_ATOMS: atom_id res chain seq x y z
N MET A 1 -22.65 -7.03 -0.92
CA MET A 1 -22.39 -7.64 0.40
C MET A 1 -20.88 -7.67 0.59
N ASN A 2 -20.29 -6.51 0.93
CA ASN A 2 -18.84 -6.26 0.93
C ASN A 2 -18.40 -6.01 2.37
N ARG A 3 -18.01 -7.07 3.09
CA ARG A 3 -17.52 -6.97 4.48
C ARG A 3 -16.07 -7.43 4.65
N PHE A 4 -15.23 -7.41 3.61
CA PHE A 4 -13.82 -7.86 3.70
C PHE A 4 -12.78 -6.73 3.68
N PHE A 5 -13.18 -5.47 3.80
CA PHE A 5 -12.25 -4.33 3.82
C PHE A 5 -12.16 -3.65 5.20
N GLY A 6 -12.39 -4.38 6.26
CA GLY A 6 -12.29 -3.85 7.61
C GLY A 6 -11.23 -4.57 8.42
N LEU A 7 -10.35 -3.81 9.00
CA LEU A 7 -9.36 -4.10 10.03
C LEU A 7 -8.12 -4.89 9.60
N PHE A 8 -7.18 -4.24 8.91
CA PHE A 8 -5.78 -4.46 9.18
C PHE A 8 -5.33 -3.45 10.26
N ALA A 9 -5.53 -3.79 11.51
CA ALA A 9 -4.83 -3.10 12.60
C ALA A 9 -3.37 -3.51 12.52
N VAL A 10 -2.55 -2.73 11.85
CA VAL A 10 -1.10 -2.89 11.89
C VAL A 10 -0.66 -2.45 13.29
N PHE A 11 -0.56 -3.40 14.20
CA PHE A 11 0.15 -3.19 15.45
C PHE A 11 1.61 -2.94 15.12
N LEU A 12 2.03 -1.67 15.16
CA LEU A 12 3.44 -1.32 15.25
C LEU A 12 3.92 -1.79 16.63
N LEU A 13 4.42 -3.02 16.70
CA LEU A 13 5.14 -3.49 17.87
C LEU A 13 6.42 -2.66 17.99
N LEU A 14 6.42 -1.75 18.95
CA LEU A 14 7.65 -1.10 19.42
C LEU A 14 8.55 -2.20 20.01
N PRO A 15 9.80 -2.32 19.57
CA PRO A 15 10.75 -3.19 20.24
C PRO A 15 11.05 -2.62 21.63
N GLY A 16 10.48 -3.23 22.66
CA GLY A 16 10.93 -3.02 24.03
C GLY A 16 12.35 -3.56 24.16
N LEU A 17 13.26 -2.73 24.66
CA LEU A 17 14.61 -3.09 25.03
C LEU A 17 14.60 -4.24 26.05
N THR A 18 14.82 -5.45 25.58
CA THR A 18 15.23 -6.58 26.44
C THR A 18 16.62 -7.00 26.05
N LEU A 19 17.48 -7.03 27.06
CA LEU A 19 18.90 -7.38 27.03
C LEU A 19 19.14 -8.76 26.40
N ALA A 20 20.20 -8.80 25.64
CA ALA A 20 20.84 -9.90 24.94
C ALA A 20 20.63 -11.30 25.52
N GLN A 21 20.14 -12.18 24.67
CA GLN A 21 20.52 -13.58 24.66
C GLN A 21 20.85 -13.95 23.22
N GLU A 22 22.14 -14.05 22.91
CA GLU A 22 22.67 -14.60 21.66
C GLU A 22 22.28 -16.07 21.55
N ASN A 23 21.11 -16.32 21.02
CA ASN A 23 20.79 -17.57 20.36
C ASN A 23 20.76 -17.26 18.88
N ALA A 24 21.66 -17.90 18.10
CA ALA A 24 21.60 -17.90 16.65
C ALA A 24 20.22 -18.45 16.22
N VAL A 25 19.23 -17.57 16.16
CA VAL A 25 17.94 -17.87 15.55
C VAL A 25 18.23 -18.05 14.08
N SER A 26 18.25 -19.30 13.62
CA SER A 26 18.15 -19.63 12.20
C SER A 26 17.05 -18.73 11.64
N ALA A 27 17.42 -17.79 10.77
CA ALA A 27 16.47 -16.86 10.17
C ALA A 27 15.40 -17.71 9.46
N ALA A 28 14.24 -17.83 10.08
CA ALA A 28 13.12 -18.52 9.48
C ALA A 28 12.87 -17.91 8.10
N ALA A 29 12.65 -18.75 7.09
CA ALA A 29 12.36 -18.28 5.74
C ALA A 29 11.21 -17.25 5.79
N PRO A 30 11.30 -16.15 5.02
CA PRO A 30 10.26 -15.12 5.01
C PRO A 30 8.89 -15.76 4.75
N PHE A 31 7.88 -15.32 5.47
CA PHE A 31 6.51 -15.80 5.29
C PHE A 31 6.06 -15.57 3.85
N ASP A 32 5.57 -16.65 3.18
CA ASP A 32 5.16 -16.58 1.78
C ASP A 32 3.82 -15.86 1.61
N THR A 33 3.88 -14.68 1.01
CA THR A 33 2.74 -13.84 0.65
C THR A 33 2.34 -13.96 -0.81
N SER A 34 2.95 -14.91 -1.56
CA SER A 34 2.64 -15.14 -2.97
C SER A 34 1.31 -15.89 -3.17
N TYR A 35 0.82 -15.84 -4.39
CA TYR A 35 -0.32 -16.61 -4.85
C TYR A 35 -0.20 -16.90 -6.36
N PRO A 36 -0.70 -18.05 -6.84
CA PRO A 36 -0.84 -18.31 -8.27
C PRO A 36 -1.99 -17.45 -8.83
N ALA A 37 -1.66 -16.51 -9.72
CA ALA A 37 -2.64 -15.62 -10.31
C ALA A 37 -3.55 -16.36 -11.32
N SER A 38 -4.86 -16.12 -11.23
CA SER A 38 -5.86 -16.60 -12.18
C SER A 38 -6.41 -15.43 -13.01
N ALA A 39 -6.27 -15.49 -14.33
CA ALA A 39 -6.77 -14.45 -15.23
C ALA A 39 -8.30 -14.25 -15.13
N VAL A 40 -9.05 -15.32 -14.88
CA VAL A 40 -10.52 -15.24 -14.69
C VAL A 40 -10.86 -14.47 -13.43
N ILE A 41 -10.11 -14.68 -12.37
CA ILE A 41 -10.28 -13.96 -11.09
C ILE A 41 -9.88 -12.50 -11.28
N SER A 42 -8.74 -12.21 -11.91
CA SER A 42 -8.30 -10.83 -12.22
C SER A 42 -9.35 -10.06 -13.01
N ALA A 43 -9.93 -10.66 -14.05
CA ALA A 43 -11.00 -10.04 -14.83
C ALA A 43 -12.25 -9.75 -13.99
N ARG A 44 -12.61 -10.62 -13.03
CA ARG A 44 -13.71 -10.39 -12.10
C ARG A 44 -13.41 -9.23 -11.16
N ILE A 45 -12.23 -9.21 -10.54
CA ILE A 45 -11.79 -8.15 -9.62
C ILE A 45 -11.81 -6.81 -10.33
N GLN A 46 -11.24 -6.73 -11.54
CA GLN A 46 -11.22 -5.52 -12.33
C GLN A 46 -12.63 -5.01 -12.66
N ARG A 47 -13.56 -5.89 -13.06
CA ARG A 47 -14.96 -5.50 -13.30
C ARG A 47 -15.62 -4.94 -12.05
N GLN A 48 -15.51 -5.64 -10.91
CA GLN A 48 -16.07 -5.19 -9.64
C GLN A 48 -15.50 -3.83 -9.20
N PHE A 49 -14.20 -3.61 -9.42
CA PHE A 49 -13.56 -2.34 -9.15
C PHE A 49 -14.12 -1.21 -10.03
N LEU A 50 -14.23 -1.45 -11.34
CA LEU A 50 -14.80 -0.48 -12.29
C LEU A 50 -16.27 -0.16 -11.98
N ASP A 51 -17.04 -1.17 -11.59
CA ASP A 51 -18.43 -0.95 -11.19
C ASP A 51 -18.51 -0.11 -9.91
N ASN A 52 -17.62 -0.34 -8.95
CA ASN A 52 -17.54 0.51 -7.76
C ASN A 52 -17.19 1.95 -8.11
N ILE A 53 -16.21 2.19 -8.99
CA ILE A 53 -15.85 3.54 -9.48
C ILE A 53 -17.06 4.22 -10.13
N ARG A 54 -17.87 3.51 -10.89
CA ARG A 54 -19.09 4.07 -11.49
C ARG A 54 -20.02 4.66 -10.44
N TRP A 55 -20.20 3.97 -9.31
CA TRP A 55 -21.13 4.37 -8.26
C TRP A 55 -20.54 5.38 -7.27
N THR A 56 -19.23 5.31 -7.01
CA THR A 56 -18.56 6.16 -6.00
C THR A 56 -17.97 7.44 -6.57
N VAL A 57 -17.66 7.46 -7.87
CA VAL A 57 -17.05 8.61 -8.56
C VAL A 57 -17.96 9.08 -9.70
N SER A 58 -17.93 8.38 -10.84
CA SER A 58 -18.80 8.67 -12.00
C SER A 58 -18.72 7.57 -13.07
N ALA A 59 -19.72 7.55 -13.96
CA ALA A 59 -19.70 6.68 -15.14
C ALA A 59 -18.56 7.05 -16.11
N GLU A 60 -18.21 8.31 -16.22
CA GLU A 60 -17.13 8.80 -17.08
C GLU A 60 -15.78 8.32 -16.58
N ALA A 61 -15.49 8.45 -15.29
CA ALA A 61 -14.26 7.92 -14.66
C ALA A 61 -14.13 6.40 -14.87
N ARG A 62 -15.22 5.67 -14.68
CA ARG A 62 -15.28 4.22 -14.96
C ARG A 62 -14.93 3.90 -16.41
N ASN A 63 -15.51 4.64 -17.37
CA ASN A 63 -15.31 4.38 -18.80
C ASN A 63 -13.88 4.72 -19.22
N GLY A 64 -13.28 5.80 -18.71
CA GLY A 64 -11.89 6.16 -18.94
C GLY A 64 -10.92 5.09 -18.44
N LEU A 65 -11.14 4.58 -17.22
CA LEU A 65 -10.33 3.49 -16.67
C LEU A 65 -10.50 2.19 -17.47
N ALA A 66 -11.75 1.86 -17.88
CA ALA A 66 -12.01 0.66 -18.66
C ALA A 66 -11.30 0.72 -20.03
N ALA A 67 -11.29 1.88 -20.68
CA ALA A 67 -10.56 2.08 -21.94
C ALA A 67 -9.04 1.89 -21.72
N ALA A 68 -8.47 2.51 -20.70
CA ALA A 68 -7.04 2.37 -20.40
C ALA A 68 -6.64 0.91 -20.11
N PHE A 69 -7.49 0.16 -19.38
CA PHE A 69 -7.22 -1.25 -19.09
C PHE A 69 -7.48 -2.20 -20.28
N ALA A 70 -8.27 -1.75 -21.28
CA ALA A 70 -8.42 -2.48 -22.54
C ALA A 70 -7.20 -2.31 -23.45
N GLU A 71 -6.54 -1.15 -23.44
CA GLU A 71 -5.30 -0.91 -24.17
C GLU A 71 -4.11 -1.68 -23.56
N ARG A 72 -4.01 -1.72 -22.25
CA ARG A 72 -2.99 -2.46 -21.52
C ARG A 72 -3.54 -2.98 -20.19
N PRO A 73 -3.41 -4.29 -19.90
CA PRO A 73 -3.91 -4.87 -18.66
C PRO A 73 -3.40 -4.14 -17.41
N ALA A 74 -4.28 -3.92 -16.44
CA ALA A 74 -3.97 -3.16 -15.23
C ALA A 74 -2.72 -3.71 -14.49
N LEU A 75 -2.58 -5.04 -14.40
CA LEU A 75 -1.42 -5.66 -13.75
C LEU A 75 -0.11 -5.39 -14.51
N GLU A 76 -0.16 -5.32 -15.84
CA GLU A 76 1.01 -4.98 -16.66
C GLU A 76 1.39 -3.50 -16.49
N ILE A 77 0.39 -2.61 -16.43
CA ILE A 77 0.65 -1.18 -16.15
C ILE A 77 1.35 -1.06 -14.81
N TRP A 78 0.80 -1.70 -13.76
CA TRP A 78 1.36 -1.64 -12.42
C TRP A 78 2.78 -2.23 -12.37
N GLN A 79 2.99 -3.42 -12.97
CA GLN A 79 4.31 -4.04 -13.02
C GLN A 79 5.35 -3.13 -13.67
N GLY A 80 4.99 -2.43 -14.74
CA GLY A 80 5.88 -1.47 -15.39
C GLY A 80 6.26 -0.28 -14.50
N LEU A 81 5.38 0.12 -13.58
CA LEU A 81 5.63 1.24 -12.67
C LEU A 81 6.55 0.84 -11.50
N VAL A 82 6.46 -0.41 -11.00
CA VAL A 82 7.12 -0.83 -9.77
C VAL A 82 8.29 -1.80 -9.98
N ALA A 83 8.55 -2.23 -11.21
CA ALA A 83 9.61 -3.21 -11.51
C ALA A 83 11.00 -2.76 -11.07
N ALA A 84 11.31 -1.46 -11.26
CA ALA A 84 12.59 -0.87 -10.85
C ALA A 84 12.77 -0.84 -9.32
N ASP A 85 11.70 -0.96 -8.57
CA ASP A 85 11.68 -1.01 -7.11
C ASP A 85 11.67 -2.45 -6.57
N GLY A 86 11.82 -3.45 -7.46
CA GLY A 86 11.89 -4.87 -7.11
C GLY A 86 10.56 -5.51 -6.70
N LEU A 87 9.43 -4.82 -6.91
CA LEU A 87 8.10 -5.32 -6.59
C LEU A 87 7.50 -6.07 -7.78
N LYS A 88 6.66 -7.08 -7.49
CA LYS A 88 6.12 -8.01 -8.49
C LYS A 88 4.63 -8.26 -8.29
N THR A 89 3.91 -8.48 -9.39
CA THR A 89 2.55 -9.06 -9.36
C THR A 89 2.57 -10.48 -8.76
N GLY A 90 1.43 -10.95 -8.29
CA GLY A 90 1.32 -12.29 -7.69
C GLY A 90 1.82 -12.36 -6.24
N ASN A 91 2.01 -11.22 -5.58
CA ASN A 91 2.46 -11.14 -4.18
C ASN A 91 1.72 -10.04 -3.42
N VAL A 92 1.12 -10.41 -2.29
CA VAL A 92 0.33 -9.48 -1.46
C VAL A 92 1.22 -8.41 -0.83
N ALA A 93 2.38 -8.80 -0.28
CA ALA A 93 3.28 -7.85 0.38
C ALA A 93 3.80 -6.80 -0.62
N ASP A 94 4.09 -7.18 -1.86
CA ASP A 94 4.55 -6.26 -2.90
C ASP A 94 3.46 -5.24 -3.26
N ALA A 95 2.22 -5.71 -3.45
CA ALA A 95 1.09 -4.84 -3.76
C ALA A 95 0.79 -3.83 -2.64
N ILE A 96 0.78 -4.30 -1.39
CA ILE A 96 0.55 -3.44 -0.23
C ILE A 96 1.72 -2.48 -0.02
N THR A 97 2.96 -2.92 -0.21
CA THR A 97 4.14 -2.04 -0.10
C THR A 97 4.04 -0.85 -1.05
N ALA A 98 3.78 -1.10 -2.33
CA ALA A 98 3.61 -0.02 -3.30
C ALA A 98 2.50 0.95 -2.90
N TYR A 99 1.36 0.41 -2.43
CA TYR A 99 0.22 1.21 -1.99
C TYR A 99 0.54 2.07 -0.77
N TRP A 100 1.24 1.52 0.23
CA TRP A 100 1.64 2.24 1.44
C TRP A 100 2.63 3.37 1.12
N VAL A 101 3.65 3.08 0.32
CA VAL A 101 4.67 4.05 -0.07
C VAL A 101 4.05 5.19 -0.87
N LEU A 102 3.18 4.90 -1.85
CA LEU A 102 2.47 5.93 -2.60
C LEU A 102 1.66 6.84 -1.68
N ASN A 103 0.91 6.27 -0.75
CA ASN A 103 0.07 7.03 0.16
C ASN A 103 0.89 7.83 1.17
N TRP A 104 2.02 7.30 1.65
CA TRP A 104 2.93 8.04 2.51
C TRP A 104 3.55 9.25 1.78
N VAL A 105 4.04 9.04 0.56
CA VAL A 105 4.58 10.11 -0.31
C VAL A 105 3.54 11.19 -0.55
N THR A 106 2.30 10.79 -0.84
CA THR A 106 1.19 11.70 -1.09
C THR A 106 0.81 12.50 0.14
N ALA A 107 0.61 11.83 1.28
CA ALA A 107 0.22 12.46 2.55
C ALA A 107 1.26 13.46 3.06
N ASN A 108 2.56 13.14 2.91
CA ASN A 108 3.66 13.98 3.37
C ASN A 108 4.16 14.99 2.32
N ALA A 109 3.51 15.11 1.14
CA ALA A 109 3.90 15.97 0.03
C ALA A 109 5.37 15.77 -0.40
N ARG A 110 5.86 14.53 -0.33
CA ARG A 110 7.25 14.15 -0.64
C ARG A 110 7.40 13.59 -2.06
N TYR A 111 6.83 14.24 -3.07
CA TYR A 111 6.64 13.71 -4.42
C TYR A 111 7.94 13.29 -5.16
N ASN A 112 9.07 13.85 -4.79
CA ASN A 112 10.39 13.51 -5.35
C ASN A 112 11.24 12.62 -4.42
N TYR A 113 10.67 12.18 -3.29
CA TYR A 113 11.41 11.34 -2.34
C TYR A 113 11.32 9.87 -2.76
N LYS A 114 12.49 9.24 -2.89
CA LYS A 114 12.57 7.81 -3.19
C LYS A 114 12.64 7.04 -1.88
N VAL A 115 11.60 6.26 -1.59
CA VAL A 115 11.56 5.34 -0.46
C VAL A 115 12.24 4.03 -0.88
N ASP A 116 13.08 3.48 -0.01
CA ASP A 116 13.53 2.09 -0.15
C ASP A 116 12.37 1.15 0.21
N ASN A 117 11.87 0.43 -0.78
CA ASN A 117 10.74 -0.47 -0.60
C ASN A 117 11.10 -1.76 0.15
N GLY A 118 12.38 -2.17 0.18
CA GLY A 118 12.83 -3.40 0.80
C GLY A 118 12.49 -3.49 2.28
N PRO A 119 12.91 -2.54 3.14
CA PRO A 119 12.57 -2.50 4.55
C PRO A 119 11.06 -2.43 4.82
N VAL A 120 10.32 -1.61 4.05
CA VAL A 120 8.87 -1.50 4.18
C VAL A 120 8.18 -2.84 3.86
N ARG A 121 8.62 -3.50 2.79
CA ARG A 121 8.13 -4.82 2.42
C ARG A 121 8.39 -5.86 3.51
N ALA A 122 9.60 -5.89 4.07
CA ALA A 122 9.96 -6.81 5.13
C ALA A 122 9.10 -6.60 6.39
N GLN A 123 8.89 -5.34 6.79
CA GLN A 123 8.01 -4.96 7.89
C GLN A 123 6.56 -5.44 7.67
N LEU A 124 6.00 -5.22 6.48
CA LEU A 124 4.65 -5.65 6.14
C LEU A 124 4.53 -7.18 6.09
N GLN A 125 5.53 -7.89 5.54
CA GLN A 125 5.57 -9.35 5.57
C GLN A 125 5.60 -9.91 6.99
N ALA A 126 6.39 -9.30 7.88
CA ALA A 126 6.44 -9.70 9.29
C ALA A 126 5.08 -9.49 9.98
N SER A 127 4.41 -8.37 9.72
CA SER A 127 3.07 -8.09 10.23
C SER A 127 2.03 -9.09 9.71
N MET A 128 2.09 -9.47 8.44
CA MET A 128 1.23 -10.50 7.84
C MET A 128 1.48 -11.88 8.45
N ALA A 129 2.75 -12.22 8.71
CA ALA A 129 3.12 -13.47 9.35
C ALA A 129 2.61 -13.57 10.79
N ALA A 130 2.52 -12.45 11.49
CA ALA A 130 2.01 -12.37 12.86
C ALA A 130 0.47 -12.41 12.94
N ASP A 131 -0.24 -12.01 11.86
CA ASP A 131 -1.70 -11.96 11.84
C ASP A 131 -2.31 -13.33 11.50
N PRO A 132 -3.05 -13.98 12.43
CA PRO A 132 -3.72 -15.24 12.18
C PRO A 132 -4.73 -15.18 11.02
N ASN A 133 -5.39 -14.02 10.84
CA ASN A 133 -6.38 -13.85 9.76
C ASN A 133 -5.69 -13.89 8.41
N PHE A 134 -4.54 -13.20 8.29
CA PHE A 134 -3.79 -13.23 7.05
C PHE A 134 -3.20 -14.62 6.75
N ARG A 135 -2.69 -15.30 7.76
CA ARG A 135 -2.17 -16.68 7.60
C ARG A 135 -3.24 -17.67 7.14
N GLY A 136 -4.50 -17.43 7.48
CA GLY A 136 -5.65 -18.23 7.06
C GLY A 136 -6.14 -17.95 5.63
N LEU A 137 -5.61 -16.94 4.93
CA LEU A 137 -6.06 -16.60 3.59
C LEU A 137 -5.69 -17.68 2.57
N ASN A 138 -6.66 -18.11 1.78
CA ASN A 138 -6.41 -18.94 0.60
C ASN A 138 -5.91 -18.08 -0.59
N ASN A 139 -5.50 -18.74 -1.68
CA ASN A 139 -4.96 -18.09 -2.86
C ASN A 139 -5.94 -17.09 -3.51
N LEU A 140 -7.22 -17.42 -3.54
CA LEU A 140 -8.26 -16.51 -4.05
C LEU A 140 -8.32 -15.23 -3.24
N GLN A 141 -8.35 -15.33 -1.92
CA GLN A 141 -8.41 -14.17 -1.01
C GLN A 141 -7.13 -13.33 -1.09
N LYS A 142 -5.96 -13.98 -1.20
CA LYS A 142 -4.68 -13.29 -1.44
C LYS A 142 -4.70 -12.52 -2.76
N GLN A 143 -5.22 -13.13 -3.84
CA GLN A 143 -5.35 -12.47 -5.14
C GLN A 143 -6.31 -11.28 -5.08
N GLU A 144 -7.49 -11.44 -4.49
CA GLU A 144 -8.46 -10.36 -4.34
C GLU A 144 -7.88 -9.18 -3.55
N MET A 145 -7.15 -9.45 -2.48
CA MET A 145 -6.48 -8.44 -1.68
C MET A 145 -5.40 -7.70 -2.48
N ALA A 146 -4.45 -8.43 -3.06
CA ALA A 146 -3.33 -7.84 -3.79
C ALA A 146 -3.79 -7.01 -4.99
N GLU A 147 -4.65 -7.58 -5.84
CA GLU A 147 -5.12 -6.89 -7.04
C GLU A 147 -6.05 -5.72 -6.71
N GLY A 148 -6.78 -5.78 -5.60
CA GLY A 148 -7.53 -4.65 -5.08
C GLY A 148 -6.61 -3.47 -4.70
N TYR A 149 -5.47 -3.71 -4.05
CA TYR A 149 -4.47 -2.67 -3.77
C TYR A 149 -3.78 -2.17 -5.03
N ILE A 150 -3.48 -3.04 -5.99
CA ILE A 150 -2.91 -2.67 -7.29
C ILE A 150 -3.84 -1.70 -8.03
N LEU A 151 -5.12 -2.00 -8.13
CA LEU A 151 -6.08 -1.14 -8.83
C LEU A 151 -6.26 0.22 -8.13
N ARG A 152 -6.30 0.25 -6.81
CA ARG A 152 -6.32 1.50 -6.03
C ARG A 152 -5.05 2.31 -6.26
N PHE A 153 -3.88 1.65 -6.20
CA PHE A 153 -2.59 2.28 -6.50
C PHE A 153 -2.61 2.96 -7.86
N LEU A 154 -3.07 2.29 -8.91
CA LEU A 154 -3.09 2.84 -10.27
C LEU A 154 -3.92 4.12 -10.37
N VAL A 155 -5.11 4.15 -9.76
CA VAL A 155 -5.97 5.35 -9.77
C VAL A 155 -5.33 6.49 -9.00
N GLU A 156 -4.81 6.22 -7.81
CA GLU A 156 -4.20 7.24 -6.94
C GLU A 156 -2.89 7.77 -7.53
N HIS A 157 -2.05 6.88 -8.09
CA HIS A 157 -0.81 7.25 -8.77
C HIS A 157 -1.09 8.13 -10.00
N ALA A 158 -2.10 7.78 -10.81
CA ALA A 158 -2.48 8.59 -11.97
C ALA A 158 -2.97 9.99 -11.54
N ALA A 159 -3.80 10.06 -10.50
CA ALA A 159 -4.30 11.33 -9.96
C ALA A 159 -3.17 12.19 -9.39
N LEU A 160 -2.24 11.60 -8.64
CA LEU A 160 -1.08 12.28 -8.09
C LEU A 160 -0.19 12.85 -9.20
N ASN A 161 0.18 12.02 -10.19
CA ASN A 161 1.04 12.43 -11.29
C ASN A 161 0.40 13.55 -12.14
N ASP A 162 -0.90 13.47 -12.36
CA ASP A 162 -1.62 14.54 -13.08
C ASP A 162 -1.57 15.86 -12.29
N ALA A 163 -1.84 15.82 -11.00
CA ALA A 163 -1.80 17.01 -10.14
C ALA A 163 -0.39 17.59 -10.03
N VAL A 164 0.66 16.76 -9.92
CA VAL A 164 2.06 17.19 -9.91
C VAL A 164 2.43 17.83 -11.25
N ARG A 165 2.11 17.19 -12.37
CA ARG A 165 2.39 17.72 -13.71
C ARG A 165 1.75 19.08 -13.96
N ARG A 166 0.50 19.26 -13.51
CA ARG A 166 -0.24 20.52 -13.61
C ARG A 166 0.12 21.54 -12.54
N LYS A 167 0.94 21.17 -11.57
CA LYS A 167 1.25 21.99 -10.39
C LYS A 167 -0.01 22.46 -9.64
N ASP A 168 -1.03 21.59 -9.60
CA ASP A 168 -2.34 21.87 -8.99
C ASP A 168 -2.25 21.67 -7.47
N VAL A 169 -1.88 22.74 -6.76
CA VAL A 169 -1.70 22.72 -5.29
C VAL A 169 -3.00 22.32 -4.57
N THR A 170 -4.15 22.73 -5.11
CA THR A 170 -5.45 22.38 -4.51
C THR A 170 -5.75 20.89 -4.64
N ALA A 171 -5.49 20.28 -5.81
CA ALA A 171 -5.63 18.85 -6.01
C ALA A 171 -4.63 18.07 -5.14
N LEU A 172 -3.37 18.51 -5.08
CA LEU A 172 -2.34 17.91 -4.22
C LEU A 172 -2.75 17.91 -2.75
N GLY A 173 -3.26 19.03 -2.24
CA GLY A 173 -3.75 19.13 -0.87
C GLY A 173 -4.92 18.18 -0.58
N ARG A 174 -5.88 18.05 -1.53
CA ARG A 174 -6.99 17.10 -1.41
C ARG A 174 -6.53 15.66 -1.40
N LEU A 175 -5.58 15.28 -2.27
CA LEU A 175 -5.01 13.94 -2.32
C LEU A 175 -4.25 13.60 -1.03
N ALA A 176 -3.46 14.55 -0.50
CA ALA A 176 -2.74 14.37 0.76
C ALA A 176 -3.70 14.12 1.94
N LEU A 177 -4.75 14.94 2.04
CA LEU A 177 -5.78 14.78 3.07
C LEU A 177 -6.52 13.44 2.93
N ALA A 178 -6.89 13.05 1.70
CA ALA A 178 -7.56 11.79 1.43
C ALA A 178 -6.70 10.58 1.83
N SER A 179 -5.41 10.59 1.50
CA SER A 179 -4.46 9.54 1.88
C SER A 179 -4.31 9.43 3.41
N ALA A 180 -4.07 10.55 4.10
CA ALA A 180 -3.92 10.57 5.55
C ALA A 180 -5.20 10.12 6.27
N THR A 181 -6.37 10.61 5.83
CA THR A 181 -7.67 10.26 6.43
C THR A 181 -8.00 8.79 6.24
N ARG A 182 -7.85 8.28 5.03
CA ARG A 182 -8.12 6.86 4.72
C ARG A 182 -7.26 5.92 5.54
N PHE A 183 -5.95 6.15 5.62
CA PHE A 183 -5.06 5.31 6.41
C PHE A 183 -5.40 5.32 7.89
N ARG A 184 -5.76 6.50 8.42
CA ARG A 184 -6.19 6.61 9.82
C ARG A 184 -7.51 5.87 10.08
N GLN A 185 -8.47 5.96 9.16
CA GLN A 185 -9.79 5.35 9.31
C GLN A 185 -9.81 3.85 9.00
N GLU A 186 -9.13 3.41 7.93
CA GLU A 186 -9.18 2.02 7.48
C GLU A 186 -8.09 1.14 8.12
N MET A 187 -6.94 1.72 8.48
CA MET A 187 -5.78 0.96 8.96
C MET A 187 -5.32 1.37 10.37
N GLY A 188 -5.94 2.39 10.97
CA GLY A 188 -5.52 2.90 12.28
C GLY A 188 -4.13 3.55 12.28
N VAL A 189 -3.59 3.94 11.12
CA VAL A 189 -2.23 4.42 10.95
C VAL A 189 -2.21 5.90 10.59
N ASP A 190 -1.44 6.70 11.32
CA ASP A 190 -1.19 8.09 10.97
C ASP A 190 0.07 8.21 10.10
N LEU A 191 -0.11 8.28 8.78
CA LEU A 191 1.00 8.43 7.83
C LEU A 191 1.84 9.69 8.07
N LEU A 192 1.26 10.73 8.66
CA LEU A 192 1.97 11.97 8.94
C LEU A 192 2.94 11.83 10.12
N ALA A 193 2.70 10.86 11.01
CA ALA A 193 3.57 10.56 12.13
C ALA A 193 4.70 9.57 11.80
N LEU A 194 4.73 9.03 10.56
CA LEU A 194 5.70 8.03 10.15
C LEU A 194 6.80 8.62 9.25
N GLU A 195 8.00 8.01 9.34
CA GLU A 195 9.13 8.22 8.45
C GLU A 195 9.66 6.87 7.99
N PRO A 196 9.99 6.69 6.67
CA PRO A 196 10.65 5.47 6.20
C PRO A 196 12.11 5.44 6.66
N GLY A 197 12.54 4.28 7.11
CA GLY A 197 13.89 4.04 7.61
C GLY A 197 14.39 2.63 7.25
N PRO A 198 15.53 2.22 7.80
CA PRO A 198 16.16 0.92 7.49
C PRO A 198 15.34 -0.29 7.95
N GLU A 199 14.39 -0.10 8.83
CA GLU A 199 13.51 -1.14 9.38
C GLU A 199 12.06 -1.03 8.84
N GLY A 200 11.82 -0.18 7.83
CA GLY A 200 10.51 0.16 7.34
C GLY A 200 9.99 1.50 7.86
N PHE A 201 8.68 1.65 8.01
CA PHE A 201 8.09 2.85 8.60
C PHE A 201 8.21 2.85 10.12
N ALA A 202 8.77 3.92 10.66
CA ALA A 202 8.90 4.14 12.11
C ALA A 202 8.28 5.50 12.50
N PRO A 203 7.88 5.70 13.76
CA PRO A 203 7.46 7.00 14.25
C PRO A 203 8.56 8.05 14.04
N LYS A 204 8.18 9.24 13.58
CA LYS A 204 9.10 10.39 13.49
C LYS A 204 9.69 10.68 14.87
N ALA A 205 10.99 10.92 14.93
CA ALA A 205 11.62 11.38 16.16
C ALA A 205 10.93 12.68 16.63
N GLN A 206 10.44 12.68 17.85
CA GLN A 206 9.94 13.91 18.47
C GLN A 206 11.10 14.91 18.57
N LYS A 207 10.97 16.07 17.94
CA LYS A 207 11.87 17.17 18.23
C LYS A 207 11.63 17.58 19.69
N VAL A 208 12.51 17.14 20.58
CA VAL A 208 12.57 17.71 21.93
C VAL A 208 12.95 19.16 21.72
N SER A 209 12.00 20.09 21.90
CA SER A 209 12.34 21.51 22.05
C SER A 209 13.27 21.62 23.27
N PRO A 210 14.47 22.23 23.14
CA PRO A 210 15.25 22.51 24.33
C PRO A 210 14.38 23.38 25.23
N ALA A 211 14.20 22.91 26.47
CA ALA A 211 13.57 23.72 27.52
C ALA A 211 14.37 25.02 27.59
N GLY A 212 13.71 26.12 27.28
CA GLY A 212 14.32 27.44 27.43
C GLY A 212 14.69 27.67 28.89
N ASP A 213 15.94 27.97 29.12
CA ASP A 213 16.48 28.55 30.35
C ASP A 213 15.97 29.98 30.51
#